data_53b572d7f65151823eed2095f866b182
#
_entry.id   53b572d7f65151823eed2095f866b182
#
_cell.length_a   1.000
_cell.length_b   1.000
_cell.length_c   1.000
_cell.angle_alpha   90.00
_cell.angle_beta   90.00
_cell.angle_gamma   90.00
#
_symmetry.space_group_name_H-M   'P 1'
#
loop_
_entity.id
_entity.type
_entity.pdbx_description
1 polymer ?
#
loop_
_entity_poly.entity_id
_entity_poly.type
_entity_poly.pdbx_seq_one_letter_code
_entity_poly.pdbx_strand_id
1 'polypeptide(L)'
;KNSGHEKLKTNVPKVLADTSPVVTLITSKEAWIEIIAADGSVIFKNLMQPGSEFALPQTERPPKLLAGMSGYVYMAIDGMLYGPAGKGVDVVKNVALDAQSIMASYEPAQIKGDPALQKLVADLQYNSFTIKSVDQ
;
A
#
# COMPACT_ATOMS: atom_id res chain seq x y z
N LYS A 1 13.72 36.40 2.77
CA LYS A 1 13.97 36.00 2.59
C LYS A 1 13.73 35.21 2.38
N ASN A 2 13.46 35.40 2.60
CA ASN A 2 13.60 34.67 2.40
C ASN A 2 13.42 33.95 2.20
N SER A 3 13.16 34.31 2.46
CA SER A 3 13.34 33.66 2.29
C SER A 3 13.19 32.88 2.02
N GLY A 4 12.84 33.25 2.22
CA GLY A 4 13.14 32.62 2.11
C GLY A 4 12.97 31.89 1.78
N HIS A 5 12.93 32.20 1.83
CA HIS A 5 13.25 31.57 1.52
C HIS A 5 13.27 30.79 1.50
N GLU A 6 13.25 31.03 1.68
CA GLU A 6 13.49 30.44 1.76
C GLU A 6 13.43 29.58 2.02
N LYS A 7 13.46 29.86 2.43
CA LYS A 7 13.57 29.19 2.63
C LYS A 7 13.23 28.42 3.05
N LEU A 8 12.88 28.87 3.42
CA LEU A 8 12.62 28.23 3.70
C LEU A 8 12.45 27.50 3.67
N LYS A 9 12.11 27.72 3.81
CA LYS A 9 12.13 26.89 3.42
C LYS A 9 12.58 25.59 3.49
N THR A 10 12.70 25.52 3.59
CA THR A 10 13.43 24.35 3.93
C THR A 10 12.59 23.20 4.33
N ASN A 11 11.74 23.39 5.22
CA ASN A 11 10.87 22.33 5.73
C ASN A 11 9.73 22.00 4.77
N VAL A 12 9.45 22.93 3.93
CA VAL A 12 8.32 22.77 3.04
C VAL A 12 8.44 21.54 2.14
N PRO A 13 9.61 21.27 1.54
CA PRO A 13 9.71 20.06 0.71
C PRO A 13 9.40 18.79 1.46
N LYS A 14 9.76 18.76 2.73
CA LYS A 14 9.48 17.59 3.55
C LYS A 14 7.98 17.40 3.73
N VAL A 15 7.27 18.48 3.91
CA VAL A 15 5.82 18.42 4.04
C VAL A 15 5.19 17.87 2.77
N LEU A 16 5.70 18.28 1.62
CA LEU A 16 5.18 17.77 0.35
C LEU A 16 5.40 16.29 0.22
N ALA A 17 6.55 15.79 0.66
CA ALA A 17 6.80 14.37 0.62
C ALA A 17 5.80 13.62 1.49
N ASP A 18 5.41 14.21 2.61
CA ASP A 18 4.49 13.58 3.54
C ASP A 18 3.08 13.47 2.99
N THR A 19 2.76 14.19 1.91
CA THR A 19 1.42 14.12 1.34
C THR A 19 1.23 12.95 0.39
N SER A 20 2.28 12.20 0.09
CA SER A 20 2.16 11.02 -0.75
C SER A 20 1.30 9.97 -0.06
N PRO A 21 0.36 9.37 -0.81
CA PRO A 21 -0.48 8.33 -0.20
C PRO A 21 0.33 7.15 0.29
N VAL A 22 -0.06 6.61 1.42
CA VAL A 22 0.55 5.39 1.95
C VAL A 22 -0.11 4.21 1.26
N VAL A 23 0.71 3.28 0.80
CA VAL A 23 0.23 2.03 0.22
C VAL A 23 0.29 0.96 1.30
N THR A 24 -0.80 0.26 1.49
CA THR A 24 -0.88 -0.82 2.46
C THR A 24 -1.18 -2.12 1.74
N LEU A 25 -0.36 -3.14 1.97
CA LEU A 25 -0.64 -4.47 1.44
C LEU A 25 -1.59 -5.20 2.37
N ILE A 26 -2.56 -5.90 1.79
CA ILE A 26 -3.55 -6.64 2.54
C ILE A 26 -3.73 -8.00 1.87
N THR A 27 -3.82 -9.05 2.67
CA THR A 27 -4.04 -10.39 2.15
C THR A 27 -5.39 -10.91 2.62
N SER A 28 -6.18 -11.47 1.69
CA SER A 28 -7.45 -12.09 2.04
C SER A 28 -7.27 -13.56 2.39
N LYS A 29 -6.16 -14.14 1.97
CA LYS A 29 -5.74 -15.49 2.35
C LYS A 29 -4.25 -15.47 2.58
N GLU A 30 -3.72 -16.55 3.19
CA GLU A 30 -2.29 -16.65 3.43
C GLU A 30 -1.52 -16.48 2.13
N ALA A 31 -0.48 -15.64 2.14
CA ALA A 31 0.31 -15.36 0.94
C ALA A 31 1.73 -15.00 1.31
N TRP A 32 2.67 -15.46 0.48
CA TRP A 32 4.08 -15.11 0.66
C TRP A 32 4.35 -13.75 0.04
N ILE A 33 4.96 -12.87 0.83
CA ILE A 33 5.19 -11.48 0.40
C ILE A 33 6.67 -11.14 0.57
N GLU A 34 7.29 -10.60 -0.48
CA GLU A 34 8.62 -10.00 -0.42
C GLU A 34 8.54 -8.60 -0.98
N ILE A 35 9.06 -7.65 -0.24
CA ILE A 35 9.12 -6.26 -0.68
C ILE A 35 10.58 -5.87 -0.70
N ILE A 36 11.06 -5.51 -1.90
CA ILE A 36 12.46 -5.24 -2.15
C ILE A 36 12.60 -3.76 -2.50
N ALA A 37 13.49 -3.08 -1.79
CA ALA A 37 13.74 -1.66 -2.06
C ALA A 37 14.42 -1.48 -3.41
N ALA A 38 14.41 -0.24 -3.90
CA ALA A 38 15.02 0.05 -5.21
C ALA A 38 16.51 -0.29 -5.24
N ASP A 39 17.18 -0.24 -4.09
CA ASP A 39 18.60 -0.58 -4.03
C ASP A 39 18.86 -2.08 -3.83
N GLY A 40 17.81 -2.89 -3.83
CA GLY A 40 17.93 -4.33 -3.70
C GLY A 40 17.82 -4.86 -2.27
N SER A 41 17.77 -3.99 -1.26
CA SER A 41 17.63 -4.44 0.11
C SER A 41 16.22 -4.91 0.39
N VAL A 42 16.08 -5.82 1.35
CA VAL A 42 14.79 -6.38 1.71
C VAL A 42 14.11 -5.48 2.73
N ILE A 43 12.92 -5.00 2.39
CA ILE A 43 12.11 -4.21 3.32
C ILE A 43 11.25 -5.14 4.17
N PHE A 44 10.66 -6.16 3.55
CA PHE A 44 9.74 -7.06 4.24
C PHE A 44 9.78 -8.41 3.52
N LYS A 45 9.76 -9.49 4.29
CA LYS A 45 9.78 -10.84 3.72
C LYS A 45 9.13 -11.76 4.73
N ASN A 46 7.90 -12.17 4.44
CA ASN A 46 7.15 -12.96 5.40
C ASN A 46 5.93 -13.58 4.75
N LEU A 47 5.40 -14.59 5.43
CA LEU A 47 4.13 -15.19 5.07
C LEU A 47 3.04 -14.39 5.79
N MET A 48 2.20 -13.71 5.03
CA MET A 48 1.13 -12.90 5.62
C MET A 48 -0.12 -13.74 5.79
N GLN A 49 -0.72 -13.64 6.96
CA GLN A 49 -1.92 -14.40 7.30
C GLN A 49 -3.16 -13.70 6.79
N PRO A 50 -4.29 -14.43 6.65
CA PRO A 50 -5.52 -13.79 6.18
C PRO A 50 -5.89 -12.57 7.03
N GLY A 51 -6.22 -11.48 6.37
CA GLY A 51 -6.58 -10.25 7.05
C GLY A 51 -5.42 -9.41 7.54
N SER A 52 -4.19 -9.82 7.23
CA SER A 52 -3.01 -9.07 7.65
C SER A 52 -2.80 -7.84 6.78
N GLU A 53 -2.21 -6.82 7.38
CA GLU A 53 -1.90 -5.56 6.69
C GLU A 53 -0.44 -5.21 6.92
N PHE A 54 0.17 -4.62 5.91
CA PHE A 54 1.52 -4.08 6.04
C PHE A 54 1.57 -2.74 5.32
N ALA A 55 1.75 -1.66 6.09
CA ALA A 55 1.86 -0.32 5.52
C ALA A 55 3.30 -0.11 5.03
N LEU A 56 3.43 0.27 3.76
CA LEU A 56 4.76 0.46 3.20
C LEU A 56 5.40 1.75 3.70
N PRO A 57 6.70 1.72 3.97
CA PRO A 57 7.40 2.94 4.32
C PRO A 57 7.49 3.88 3.12
N GLN A 58 7.60 5.16 3.38
CA GLN A 58 7.83 6.15 2.35
C GLN A 58 9.28 6.05 1.89
N THR A 59 9.49 5.94 0.58
CA THR A 59 10.82 5.84 0.01
C THR A 59 10.92 6.76 -1.19
N GLU A 60 12.15 7.16 -1.53
CA GLU A 60 12.37 8.02 -2.69
C GLU A 60 12.00 7.35 -3.98
N ARG A 61 12.30 6.07 -4.10
CA ARG A 61 11.96 5.28 -5.28
C ARG A 61 11.11 4.11 -4.85
N PRO A 62 10.13 3.75 -5.67
CA PRO A 62 9.19 2.72 -5.25
C PRO A 62 9.85 1.37 -5.09
N PRO A 63 9.50 0.64 -4.02
CA PRO A 63 9.94 -0.73 -3.89
C PRO A 63 9.15 -1.63 -4.84
N LYS A 64 9.60 -2.88 -4.95
CA LYS A 64 8.96 -3.87 -5.80
C LYS A 64 8.42 -5.01 -4.96
N LEU A 65 7.30 -5.56 -5.41
CA LEU A 65 6.64 -6.66 -4.75
C LEU A 65 6.87 -7.98 -5.49
N LEU A 66 7.16 -9.01 -4.72
CA LEU A 66 6.99 -10.39 -5.17
C LEU A 66 5.93 -11.01 -4.28
N ALA A 67 4.92 -11.61 -4.87
CA ALA A 67 3.82 -12.20 -4.11
C ALA A 67 3.46 -13.56 -4.66
N GLY A 68 3.47 -14.56 -3.78
CA GLY A 68 2.86 -15.84 -4.08
C GLY A 68 1.41 -15.79 -3.65
N MET A 69 0.55 -16.63 -4.23
CA MET A 69 -0.89 -16.56 -3.99
C MET A 69 -1.42 -15.18 -4.34
N SER A 70 -0.96 -14.64 -5.45
CA SER A 70 -1.16 -13.24 -5.79
C SER A 70 -2.62 -12.86 -6.03
N GLY A 71 -3.47 -13.82 -6.31
CA GLY A 71 -4.90 -13.56 -6.45
C GLY A 71 -5.58 -13.15 -5.15
N TYR A 72 -4.86 -13.26 -4.03
CA TYR A 72 -5.39 -12.91 -2.71
C TYR A 72 -4.63 -11.76 -2.07
N VAL A 73 -3.80 -11.07 -2.85
CA VAL A 73 -2.99 -9.95 -2.39
C VAL A 73 -3.53 -8.65 -2.98
N TYR A 74 -3.79 -7.67 -2.13
CA TYR A 74 -4.40 -6.42 -2.54
C TYR A 74 -3.60 -5.23 -2.02
N MET A 75 -3.77 -4.08 -2.67
CA MET A 75 -3.11 -2.84 -2.28
C MET A 75 -4.16 -1.81 -1.95
N ALA A 76 -4.09 -1.24 -0.75
CA ALA A 76 -5.02 -0.21 -0.31
C ALA A 76 -4.35 1.15 -0.41
N ILE A 77 -5.05 2.10 -1.02
CA ILE A 77 -4.58 3.48 -1.17
C ILE A 77 -5.75 4.38 -0.80
N ASP A 78 -5.56 5.20 0.25
CA ASP A 78 -6.59 6.13 0.69
C ASP A 78 -7.94 5.45 0.92
N GLY A 79 -7.91 4.25 1.52
CA GLY A 79 -9.13 3.53 1.85
C GLY A 79 -9.75 2.77 0.70
N MET A 80 -9.17 2.87 -0.49
CA MET A 80 -9.66 2.16 -1.66
C MET A 80 -8.77 0.96 -1.94
N LEU A 81 -9.38 -0.19 -2.14
CA LEU A 81 -8.66 -1.43 -2.39
C LEU A 81 -8.47 -1.63 -3.89
N TYR A 82 -7.23 -1.94 -4.28
CA TYR A 82 -6.88 -2.23 -5.68
C TYR A 82 -6.33 -3.64 -5.80
N GLY A 83 -6.55 -4.25 -6.94
CA GLY A 83 -6.04 -5.58 -7.20
C GLY A 83 -7.11 -6.53 -7.59
N PRO A 84 -6.87 -7.84 -7.48
CA PRO A 84 -5.71 -8.49 -6.85
C PRO A 84 -4.43 -8.32 -7.66
N ALA A 85 -3.31 -8.58 -7.01
CA ALA A 85 -2.00 -8.40 -7.62
C ALA A 85 -1.75 -9.34 -8.79
N GLY A 86 -2.38 -10.49 -8.78
CA GLY A 86 -2.28 -11.47 -9.86
C GLY A 86 -3.50 -12.37 -9.87
N LYS A 87 -3.33 -13.58 -10.39
CA LYS A 87 -4.42 -14.53 -10.52
C LYS A 87 -4.20 -15.75 -9.65
N GLY A 88 -5.19 -16.07 -8.81
CA GLY A 88 -5.19 -17.30 -8.03
C GLY A 88 -3.89 -17.51 -7.28
N VAL A 89 -3.24 -18.63 -7.51
CA VAL A 89 -2.02 -18.98 -6.80
C VAL A 89 -0.75 -18.58 -7.55
N ASP A 90 -0.87 -17.86 -8.65
CA ASP A 90 0.29 -17.47 -9.46
C ASP A 90 1.20 -16.54 -8.67
N VAL A 91 2.50 -16.62 -8.99
CA VAL A 91 3.49 -15.72 -8.41
C VAL A 91 3.66 -14.52 -9.33
N VAL A 92 3.61 -13.32 -8.76
CA VAL A 92 3.93 -12.09 -9.51
C VAL A 92 5.21 -11.51 -8.95
N LYS A 93 5.97 -10.83 -9.82
CA LYS A 93 7.25 -10.23 -9.47
C LYS A 93 7.33 -8.82 -10.00
N ASN A 94 8.17 -8.03 -9.37
CA ASN A 94 8.52 -6.69 -9.86
C ASN A 94 7.32 -5.75 -9.99
N VAL A 95 6.35 -5.90 -9.10
CA VAL A 95 5.20 -5.01 -9.07
C VAL A 95 5.61 -3.73 -8.35
N ALA A 96 5.54 -2.60 -9.05
CA ALA A 96 5.89 -1.31 -8.45
C ALA A 96 4.85 -0.92 -7.41
N LEU A 97 5.31 -0.58 -6.21
CA LEU A 97 4.44 -0.35 -5.07
C LEU A 97 4.28 1.13 -4.72
N ASP A 98 4.19 1.99 -5.71
CA ASP A 98 3.79 3.37 -5.48
C ASP A 98 2.36 3.56 -5.95
N ALA A 99 1.67 4.53 -5.33
CA ALA A 99 0.25 4.74 -5.60
C ALA A 99 -0.03 4.95 -7.08
N GLN A 100 0.79 5.77 -7.74
CA GLN A 100 0.57 6.09 -9.14
C GLN A 100 0.66 4.85 -10.03
N SER A 101 1.68 4.03 -9.82
CA SER A 101 1.87 2.82 -10.61
C SER A 101 0.75 1.82 -10.38
N ILE A 102 0.32 1.68 -9.12
CA ILE A 102 -0.75 0.75 -8.77
C ILE A 102 -2.05 1.17 -9.45
N MET A 103 -2.39 2.44 -9.35
CA MET A 103 -3.63 2.93 -9.96
C MET A 103 -3.60 2.87 -11.47
N ALA A 104 -2.40 2.93 -12.07
CA ALA A 104 -2.28 2.81 -13.52
C ALA A 104 -2.38 1.37 -13.99
N SER A 105 -1.99 0.41 -13.17
CA SER A 105 -1.90 -1.00 -13.57
C SER A 105 -3.05 -1.85 -13.05
N TYR A 106 -3.71 -1.44 -11.98
CA TYR A 106 -4.75 -2.23 -11.34
C TYR A 106 -6.02 -1.42 -11.20
N GLU A 107 -7.13 -2.11 -11.18
CA GLU A 107 -8.43 -1.48 -10.99
C GLU A 107 -8.88 -1.65 -9.55
N PRO A 108 -9.83 -0.83 -9.09
CA PRO A 108 -10.43 -1.06 -7.78
C PRO A 108 -10.94 -2.50 -7.70
N ALA A 109 -10.68 -3.14 -6.57
CA ALA A 109 -11.02 -4.53 -6.39
C ALA A 109 -12.54 -4.73 -6.42
N GLN A 110 -12.96 -5.85 -7.01
CA GLN A 110 -14.36 -6.24 -7.04
C GLN A 110 -14.69 -6.89 -5.71
N ILE A 111 -15.36 -6.15 -4.83
CA ILE A 111 -15.70 -6.67 -3.51
C ILE A 111 -17.12 -7.20 -3.43
N LYS A 112 -17.95 -6.87 -4.43
CA LYS A 112 -19.33 -7.31 -4.44
C LYS A 112 -19.38 -8.82 -4.53
N GLY A 113 -20.08 -9.45 -3.62
CA GLY A 113 -20.16 -10.89 -3.60
C GLY A 113 -19.00 -11.57 -2.89
N ASP A 114 -18.09 -10.81 -2.31
CA ASP A 114 -16.95 -11.35 -1.60
C ASP A 114 -16.96 -10.84 -0.15
N PRO A 115 -17.56 -11.59 0.78
CA PRO A 115 -17.69 -11.11 2.15
C PRO A 115 -16.35 -10.82 2.83
N ALA A 116 -15.32 -11.61 2.51
CA ALA A 116 -14.01 -11.40 3.13
C ALA A 116 -13.44 -10.05 2.71
N LEU A 117 -13.52 -9.71 1.44
CA LEU A 117 -13.04 -8.41 0.97
C LEU A 117 -13.88 -7.27 1.48
N GLN A 118 -15.20 -7.46 1.56
CA GLN A 118 -16.08 -6.44 2.09
C GLN A 118 -15.71 -6.11 3.52
N LYS A 119 -15.39 -7.12 4.31
CA LYS A 119 -14.96 -6.92 5.68
C LYS A 119 -13.63 -6.18 5.75
N LEU A 120 -12.68 -6.54 4.91
CA LEU A 120 -11.39 -5.87 4.89
C LEU A 120 -11.53 -4.39 4.57
N VAL A 121 -12.36 -4.06 3.59
CA VAL A 121 -12.58 -2.67 3.20
C VAL A 121 -13.27 -1.91 4.35
N ALA A 122 -14.25 -2.53 4.98
CA ALA A 122 -14.94 -1.90 6.10
C ALA A 122 -13.98 -1.64 7.26
N ASP A 123 -13.09 -2.59 7.54
CA ASP A 123 -12.11 -2.43 8.62
C ASP A 123 -11.14 -1.29 8.30
N LEU A 124 -10.70 -1.17 7.06
CA LEU A 124 -9.84 -0.08 6.63
C LEU A 124 -10.51 1.27 6.85
N GLN A 125 -11.74 1.40 6.43
CA GLN A 125 -12.46 2.64 6.56
C GLN A 125 -12.74 2.99 8.02
N TYR A 126 -13.07 1.98 8.81
CA TYR A 126 -13.30 2.18 10.24
C TYR A 126 -12.03 2.66 10.93
N ASN A 127 -10.91 2.01 10.65
CA ASN A 127 -9.64 2.39 11.26
C ASN A 127 -9.24 3.80 10.89
N SER A 128 -9.41 4.17 9.64
CA SER A 128 -9.12 5.53 9.18
C SER A 128 -9.98 6.55 9.91
N PHE A 129 -11.26 6.25 10.04
CA PHE A 129 -12.18 7.14 10.73
C PHE A 129 -11.81 7.27 12.21
N THR A 130 -11.51 6.14 12.85
CA THR A 130 -11.14 6.15 14.25
C THR A 130 -9.88 6.97 14.50
N ILE A 131 -8.90 6.83 13.64
CA ILE A 131 -7.66 7.60 13.76
C ILE A 131 -7.94 9.09 13.66
N LYS A 132 -8.77 9.48 12.71
CA LYS A 132 -9.14 10.88 12.58
C LYS A 132 -9.83 11.41 13.82
N SER A 133 -10.70 10.60 14.40
CA SER A 133 -11.41 11.02 15.61
C SER A 133 -10.46 11.24 16.76
N VAL A 134 -9.46 10.37 16.90
CA VAL A 134 -8.48 10.47 17.97
C VAL A 134 -7.65 11.73 17.82
N ASP A 135 -7.33 12.10 16.60
CA ASP A 135 -6.49 13.25 16.32
C ASP A 135 -7.14 14.57 16.67
N GLN A 136 -8.42 14.57 16.87
CA GLN A 136 -9.12 15.78 17.27
C GLN A 136 -9.12 15.93 18.79
#